data_29dbbf4dcf44aad4429d58e1de06ddc8
#
_entry.id   29dbbf4dcf44aad4429d58e1de06ddc8
#
_cell.length_a   1.000
_cell.length_b   1.000
_cell.length_c   1.000
_cell.angle_alpha   90.00
_cell.angle_beta   90.00
_cell.angle_gamma   90.00
#
_symmetry.space_group_name_H-M   'P 1'
#
loop_
_entity.id
_entity.type
_entity.pdbx_description
1 polymer ?
#
loop_
_entity_poly.entity_id
_entity_poly.type
_entity_poly.pdbx_seq_one_letter_code
_entity_poly.pdbx_strand_id
1 'polypeptide(L)'
;MDQLIKQLKTLSKKNSNIILAGDFNVIPAAEDVYNVKSFEDDALYRLEIRKKFREMLNLGFNDVYRHFNEDKEGYTFWDYMRGAWQKNNSMRIDHFLVSNSLLNIVKNVNINKNPRGKEKPSDHTPIEIELT
;
A
#
# COMPACT_ATOMS: atom_id res chain seq x y z
N MET A 1 4.39 -13.43 -2.40
CA MET A 1 5.13 -12.69 -1.34
C MET A 1 6.49 -13.29 -1.00
N ASP A 2 6.58 -14.59 -0.85
CA ASP A 2 7.87 -15.22 -0.48
C ASP A 2 8.96 -14.99 -1.52
N GLN A 3 8.59 -15.08 -2.80
CA GLN A 3 9.49 -14.79 -3.91
C GLN A 3 10.00 -13.36 -3.86
N LEU A 4 9.08 -12.41 -3.61
CA LEU A 4 9.42 -11.00 -3.52
C LEU A 4 10.36 -10.72 -2.36
N ILE A 5 10.08 -11.29 -1.18
CA ILE A 5 10.94 -11.14 0.01
C ILE A 5 12.35 -11.65 -0.30
N LYS A 6 12.44 -12.80 -0.95
CA LYS A 6 13.73 -13.39 -1.35
C LYS A 6 14.50 -12.45 -2.30
N GLN A 7 13.81 -11.88 -3.28
CA GLN A 7 14.43 -10.93 -4.20
C GLN A 7 14.91 -9.67 -3.48
N LEU A 8 14.11 -9.14 -2.54
CA LEU A 8 14.49 -7.97 -1.77
C LEU A 8 15.72 -8.21 -0.92
N LYS A 9 15.82 -9.38 -0.30
CA LYS A 9 17.03 -9.78 0.46
C LYS A 9 18.27 -9.75 -0.41
N THR A 10 18.17 -10.27 -1.63
CA THR A 10 19.28 -10.30 -2.59
C THR A 10 19.65 -8.90 -3.06
N LEU A 11 18.64 -8.09 -3.43
CA LEU A 11 18.86 -6.72 -3.91
C LEU A 11 19.44 -5.82 -2.82
N SER A 12 18.97 -5.96 -1.59
CA SER A 12 19.43 -5.16 -0.45
C SER A 12 20.90 -5.35 -0.13
N LYS A 13 21.47 -6.53 -0.48
CA LYS A 13 22.90 -6.78 -0.33
C LYS A 13 23.74 -6.02 -1.36
N LYS A 14 23.17 -5.71 -2.53
CA LYS A 14 23.86 -5.06 -3.65
C LYS A 14 23.63 -3.56 -3.68
N ASN A 15 22.45 -3.11 -3.27
CA ASN A 15 22.02 -1.72 -3.33
C ASN A 15 21.33 -1.32 -2.04
N SER A 16 21.69 -0.14 -1.53
CA SER A 16 21.00 0.45 -0.37
C SER A 16 19.81 1.32 -0.78
N ASN A 17 19.69 1.69 -2.06
CA ASN A 17 18.66 2.59 -2.57
C ASN A 17 17.65 1.83 -3.43
N ILE A 18 16.51 1.49 -2.84
CA ILE A 18 15.48 0.69 -3.50
C ILE A 18 14.12 1.35 -3.29
N ILE A 19 13.35 1.47 -4.36
CA ILE A 19 11.92 1.82 -4.33
C ILE A 19 11.15 0.63 -4.88
N LEU A 20 10.19 0.14 -4.10
CA LEU A 20 9.29 -0.93 -4.52
C LEU A 20 7.88 -0.38 -4.54
N ALA A 21 7.21 -0.50 -5.67
CA ALA A 21 5.88 0.07 -5.86
C ALA A 21 4.96 -0.89 -6.59
N GLY A 22 3.69 -0.85 -6.27
CA GLY A 22 2.68 -1.60 -6.99
C GLY A 22 1.54 -2.07 -6.11
N ASP A 23 0.72 -2.95 -6.70
CA ASP A 23 -0.36 -3.63 -6.01
C ASP A 23 0.21 -4.86 -5.28
N PHE A 24 0.19 -4.80 -3.96
CA PHE A 24 0.72 -5.87 -3.12
C PHE A 24 -0.37 -6.86 -2.70
N ASN A 25 -1.63 -6.56 -3.00
CA ASN A 25 -2.76 -7.37 -2.57
C ASN A 25 -2.72 -7.68 -1.07
N VAL A 26 -2.37 -6.68 -0.26
CA VAL A 26 -2.34 -6.79 1.19
C VAL A 26 -2.88 -5.52 1.84
N ILE A 27 -3.74 -5.71 2.85
CA ILE A 27 -4.21 -4.65 3.74
C ILE A 27 -3.31 -4.70 4.97
N PRO A 28 -2.40 -3.73 5.17
CA PRO A 28 -1.39 -3.83 6.24
C PRO A 28 -1.96 -3.84 7.65
N ALA A 29 -3.00 -3.07 7.91
CA ALA A 29 -3.58 -2.92 9.25
C ALA A 29 -5.06 -2.57 9.18
N ALA A 30 -5.75 -2.58 10.31
CA ALA A 30 -7.17 -2.25 10.39
C ALA A 30 -7.49 -0.84 9.87
N GLU A 31 -6.58 0.10 10.04
CA GLU A 31 -6.73 1.49 9.55
C GLU A 31 -6.67 1.61 8.03
N ASP A 32 -6.22 0.55 7.36
CA ASP A 32 -6.08 0.51 5.90
C ASP A 32 -7.30 -0.06 5.18
N VAL A 33 -8.37 -0.26 5.91
CA VAL A 33 -9.67 -0.68 5.37
C VAL A 33 -10.77 0.15 6.02
N TYR A 34 -11.72 0.61 5.21
CA TYR A 34 -12.80 1.48 5.72
C TYR A 34 -13.73 0.76 6.69
N ASN A 35 -14.08 -0.50 6.37
CA ASN A 35 -14.97 -1.31 7.20
C ASN A 35 -14.30 -2.66 7.52
N VAL A 36 -13.64 -2.74 8.67
CA VAL A 36 -12.90 -3.93 9.10
C VAL A 36 -13.78 -5.17 9.13
N LYS A 37 -15.01 -5.05 9.62
CA LYS A 37 -15.93 -6.19 9.72
C LYS A 37 -16.25 -6.83 8.38
N SER A 38 -16.34 -6.02 7.33
CA SER A 38 -16.61 -6.52 5.98
C SER A 38 -15.44 -7.30 5.40
N PHE A 39 -14.22 -7.10 5.91
CA PHE A 39 -12.99 -7.67 5.34
C PHE A 39 -12.19 -8.54 6.32
N GLU A 40 -12.73 -8.86 7.50
CA GLU A 40 -12.03 -9.69 8.49
C GLU A 40 -11.55 -11.02 7.91
N ASP A 41 -12.38 -11.65 7.09
CA ASP A 41 -12.07 -12.94 6.47
C ASP A 41 -11.53 -12.83 5.05
N ASP A 42 -11.27 -11.61 4.58
CA ASP A 42 -10.73 -11.37 3.25
C ASP A 42 -9.29 -11.88 3.15
N ALA A 43 -8.97 -12.51 2.00
CA ALA A 43 -7.63 -13.03 1.74
C ALA A 43 -6.54 -11.95 1.88
N LEU A 44 -6.86 -10.70 1.52
CA LEU A 44 -5.92 -9.57 1.57
C LEU A 44 -5.65 -9.08 2.99
N TYR A 45 -6.49 -9.48 3.95
CA TYR A 45 -6.37 -9.09 5.36
C TYR A 45 -5.92 -10.23 6.27
N ARG A 46 -5.56 -11.37 5.72
CA ARG A 46 -5.10 -12.52 6.52
C ARG A 46 -3.81 -12.20 7.25
N LEU A 47 -3.69 -12.77 8.44
CA LEU A 47 -2.53 -12.54 9.29
C LEU A 47 -1.22 -12.96 8.61
N GLU A 48 -1.20 -14.07 7.89
CA GLU A 48 -0.01 -14.57 7.18
C GLU A 48 0.50 -13.54 6.17
N ILE A 49 -0.40 -12.92 5.42
CA ILE A 49 -0.05 -11.91 4.41
C ILE A 49 0.44 -10.63 5.08
N ARG A 50 -0.22 -10.21 6.15
CA ARG A 50 0.21 -9.02 6.92
C ARG A 50 1.57 -9.22 7.57
N LYS A 51 1.86 -10.42 8.06
CA LYS A 51 3.18 -10.76 8.60
C LYS A 51 4.27 -10.67 7.53
N LYS A 52 4.00 -11.13 6.31
CA LYS A 52 4.95 -11.04 5.20
C LYS A 52 5.21 -9.59 4.78
N PHE A 53 4.18 -8.77 4.76
CA PHE A 53 4.36 -7.33 4.51
C PHE A 53 5.27 -6.70 5.59
N ARG A 54 5.02 -7.02 6.85
CA ARG A 54 5.85 -6.56 7.96
C ARG A 54 7.29 -7.08 7.88
N GLU A 55 7.46 -8.30 7.39
CA GLU A 55 8.81 -8.85 7.16
C GLU A 55 9.58 -8.01 6.15
N MET A 56 8.93 -7.56 5.08
CA MET A 56 9.57 -6.65 4.12
C MET A 56 9.97 -5.33 4.79
N LEU A 57 9.11 -4.76 5.63
CA LEU A 57 9.45 -3.54 6.37
C LEU A 57 10.67 -3.77 7.28
N ASN A 58 10.75 -4.92 7.90
CA ASN A 58 11.85 -5.27 8.80
C ASN A 58 13.19 -5.48 8.07
N LEU A 59 13.16 -5.62 6.75
CA LEU A 59 14.38 -5.66 5.93
C LEU A 59 15.01 -4.28 5.71
N GLY A 60 14.41 -3.22 6.23
CA GLY A 60 14.89 -1.86 6.07
C GLY A 60 14.09 -1.02 5.10
N PHE A 61 12.82 -1.35 4.91
CA PHE A 61 11.89 -0.61 4.06
C PHE A 61 10.86 0.13 4.89
N ASN A 62 10.28 1.18 4.31
CA ASN A 62 9.25 1.98 4.94
C ASN A 62 8.02 2.04 4.06
N ASP A 63 6.85 1.86 4.65
CA ASP A 63 5.57 2.16 4.01
C ASP A 63 5.41 3.68 4.01
N VAL A 64 5.71 4.29 2.86
CA VAL A 64 5.88 5.74 2.75
C VAL A 64 4.59 6.48 3.07
N TYR A 65 3.47 6.00 2.54
CA TYR A 65 2.19 6.67 2.81
C TYR A 65 1.91 6.73 4.32
N ARG A 66 2.06 5.60 5.00
CA ARG A 66 1.79 5.54 6.45
C ARG A 66 2.81 6.32 7.26
N HIS A 67 4.05 6.36 6.81
CA HIS A 67 5.10 7.13 7.48
C HIS A 67 4.78 8.63 7.52
N PHE A 68 4.25 9.18 6.44
CA PHE A 68 3.92 10.61 6.35
C PHE A 68 2.47 10.94 6.73
N ASN A 69 1.62 9.93 6.90
CA ASN A 69 0.18 10.10 7.15
C ASN A 69 -0.29 9.13 8.24
N GLU A 70 0.32 9.20 9.42
CA GLU A 70 0.08 8.24 10.51
C GLU A 70 -1.40 8.10 10.89
N ASP A 71 -2.12 9.22 10.91
CA ASP A 71 -3.51 9.27 11.36
C ASP A 71 -4.51 9.51 10.22
N LYS A 72 -4.06 9.47 8.97
CA LYS A 72 -4.92 9.73 7.82
C LYS A 72 -5.38 8.45 7.15
N GLU A 73 -6.67 8.42 6.85
CA GLU A 73 -7.22 7.43 5.95
C GLU A 73 -6.66 7.65 4.54
N GLY A 74 -6.40 6.55 3.82
CA GLY A 74 -5.99 6.63 2.43
C GLY A 74 -6.26 5.30 1.76
N TYR A 75 -7.15 5.30 0.79
CA TYR A 75 -7.57 4.09 0.12
C TYR A 75 -7.23 4.15 -1.36
N THR A 76 -6.85 2.99 -1.91
CA THR A 76 -6.39 2.87 -3.30
C THR A 76 -7.30 1.99 -4.14
N PHE A 77 -8.25 1.29 -3.52
CA PHE A 77 -9.11 0.33 -4.19
C PHE A 77 -10.55 0.42 -3.69
N TRP A 78 -11.49 0.43 -4.64
CA TRP A 78 -12.92 0.30 -4.40
C TRP A 78 -13.48 -0.68 -5.42
N ASP A 79 -14.01 -1.80 -4.96
CA ASP A 79 -14.63 -2.79 -5.84
C ASP A 79 -15.71 -2.11 -6.72
N TYR A 80 -15.92 -2.63 -7.90
CA TYR A 80 -17.01 -2.16 -8.78
C TYR A 80 -18.39 -2.55 -8.26
N MET A 81 -18.47 -3.61 -7.47
CA MET A 81 -19.72 -4.23 -7.05
C MET A 81 -20.27 -3.61 -5.76
N ARG A 82 -21.58 -3.79 -5.54
CA ARG A 82 -22.30 -3.44 -4.32
C ARG A 82 -22.20 -1.96 -3.92
N GLY A 83 -21.96 -1.08 -4.89
CA GLY A 83 -21.87 0.35 -4.64
C GLY A 83 -20.71 0.74 -3.73
N ALA A 84 -19.58 0.04 -3.83
CA ALA A 84 -18.42 0.26 -2.95
C ALA A 84 -17.91 1.71 -2.99
N TRP A 85 -17.89 2.33 -4.16
CA TRP A 85 -17.46 3.74 -4.29
C TRP A 85 -18.40 4.69 -3.53
N GLN A 86 -19.70 4.55 -3.74
CA GLN A 86 -20.71 5.40 -3.12
C GLN A 86 -20.74 5.22 -1.59
N LYS A 87 -20.50 4.00 -1.12
CA LYS A 87 -20.45 3.65 0.30
C LYS A 87 -19.08 3.88 0.92
N ASN A 88 -18.09 4.25 0.11
CA ASN A 88 -16.69 4.34 0.49
C ASN A 88 -16.16 3.03 1.11
N ASN A 89 -16.62 1.90 0.58
CA ASN A 89 -16.17 0.58 1.03
C ASN A 89 -14.85 0.24 0.32
N SER A 90 -13.75 0.54 0.97
CA SER A 90 -12.44 0.71 0.35
C SER A 90 -11.31 0.10 1.18
N MET A 91 -10.16 -0.07 0.53
CA MET A 91 -8.96 -0.57 1.18
C MET A 91 -7.70 0.01 0.54
N ARG A 92 -6.61 0.02 1.30
CA ARG A 92 -5.29 0.44 0.81
C ARG A 92 -4.44 -0.79 0.55
N ILE A 93 -4.25 -1.13 -0.71
CA ILE A 93 -3.51 -2.33 -1.13
C ILE A 93 -2.39 -2.04 -2.12
N ASP A 94 -2.29 -0.82 -2.62
CA ASP A 94 -1.19 -0.35 -3.46
C ASP A 94 -0.24 0.46 -2.59
N HIS A 95 1.03 0.14 -2.63
CA HIS A 95 2.01 0.69 -1.71
C HIS A 95 3.28 1.15 -2.39
N PHE A 96 3.92 2.15 -1.79
CA PHE A 96 5.33 2.49 -2.04
C PHE A 96 6.14 2.11 -0.82
N LEU A 97 7.10 1.20 -1.01
CA LEU A 97 8.08 0.88 0.02
C LEU A 97 9.42 1.46 -0.42
N VAL A 98 10.03 2.27 0.43
CA VAL A 98 11.35 2.83 0.16
C VAL A 98 12.34 2.37 1.21
N SER A 99 13.58 2.11 0.79
CA SER A 99 14.65 1.78 1.72
C SER A 99 14.94 2.96 2.66
N ASN A 100 15.46 2.67 3.85
CA ASN A 100 15.76 3.71 4.85
C ASN A 100 16.65 4.82 4.30
N SER A 101 17.60 4.48 3.40
CA SER A 101 18.51 5.43 2.79
C SER A 101 17.82 6.48 1.91
N LEU A 102 16.64 6.17 1.39
CA LEU A 102 15.89 7.08 0.52
C LEU A 102 14.83 7.89 1.25
N LEU A 103 14.55 7.57 2.50
CA LEU A 103 13.43 8.18 3.22
C LEU A 103 13.56 9.71 3.31
N ASN A 104 14.78 10.22 3.43
CA ASN A 104 15.04 11.65 3.54
C ASN A 104 14.85 12.44 2.24
N ILE A 105 14.79 11.78 1.08
CA ILE A 105 14.52 12.45 -0.19
C ILE A 105 13.07 12.35 -0.63
N VAL A 106 12.24 11.63 0.11
CA VAL A 106 10.80 11.62 -0.13
C VAL A 106 10.22 12.94 0.37
N LYS A 107 9.70 13.73 -0.55
CA LYS A 107 9.09 15.02 -0.23
C LYS A 107 7.62 14.90 0.11
N ASN A 108 6.90 14.04 -0.63
CA ASN A 108 5.48 13.89 -0.48
C ASN A 108 5.02 12.55 -1.04
N VAL A 109 3.93 12.02 -0.48
CA VAL A 109 3.22 10.87 -1.00
C VAL A 109 1.72 11.20 -0.98
N ASN A 110 1.03 10.93 -2.07
CA ASN A 110 -0.36 11.30 -2.24
C ASN A 110 -1.14 10.20 -2.94
N ILE A 111 -2.37 10.00 -2.50
CA ILE A 111 -3.33 9.12 -3.17
C ILE A 111 -4.31 10.02 -3.93
N ASN A 112 -4.30 9.91 -5.26
CA ASN A 112 -5.17 10.71 -6.11
C ASN A 112 -6.49 9.98 -6.35
N LYS A 113 -7.50 10.31 -5.57
CA LYS A 113 -8.81 9.68 -5.59
C LYS A 113 -9.65 10.05 -6.81
N ASN A 114 -9.37 11.18 -7.45
CA ASN A 114 -10.20 11.75 -8.53
C ASN A 114 -10.48 10.79 -9.69
N PRO A 115 -9.50 10.06 -10.24
CA PRO A 115 -9.76 9.15 -11.36
C PRO A 115 -10.78 8.05 -11.05
N ARG A 116 -10.87 7.60 -9.79
CA ARG A 116 -11.81 6.54 -9.39
C ARG A 116 -13.27 6.98 -9.51
N GLY A 117 -13.55 8.25 -9.33
CA GLY A 117 -14.90 8.80 -9.41
C GLY A 117 -15.34 9.17 -10.83
N LYS A 118 -14.50 9.00 -11.84
CA LYS A 118 -14.85 9.33 -13.23
C LYS A 118 -15.59 8.18 -13.90
N GLU A 119 -16.12 8.47 -15.11
CA GLU A 119 -16.78 7.46 -15.93
C GLU A 119 -15.80 6.36 -16.35
N LYS A 120 -16.23 5.11 -16.26
CA LYS A 120 -15.43 3.90 -16.56
C LYS A 120 -14.06 3.90 -15.88
N PRO A 121 -14.00 4.08 -14.55
CA PRO A 121 -12.74 4.13 -13.84
C PRO A 121 -12.13 2.75 -13.64
N SER A 122 -10.82 2.71 -13.35
CA SER A 122 -10.23 1.53 -12.72
C SER A 122 -10.80 1.35 -11.31
N ASP A 123 -10.80 0.14 -10.77
CA ASP A 123 -11.13 -0.11 -9.37
C ASP A 123 -10.01 0.32 -8.42
N HIS A 124 -8.81 0.55 -8.96
CA HIS A 124 -7.70 1.20 -8.26
C HIS A 124 -7.61 2.68 -8.60
N THR A 125 -7.00 3.46 -7.72
CA THR A 125 -6.66 4.85 -7.98
C THR A 125 -5.14 5.06 -7.83
N PRO A 126 -4.54 6.04 -8.56
CA PRO A 126 -3.10 6.24 -8.49
C PRO A 126 -2.60 6.66 -7.11
N ILE A 127 -1.46 6.11 -6.74
CA ILE A 127 -0.67 6.62 -5.62
C ILE A 127 0.61 7.24 -6.20
N GLU A 128 0.98 8.40 -5.70
CA GLU A 128 2.07 9.21 -6.25
C GLU A 128 3.10 9.51 -5.18
N ILE A 129 4.37 9.44 -5.54
CA ILE A 129 5.48 9.81 -4.66
C ILE A 129 6.30 10.92 -5.33
N GLU A 130 6.66 11.94 -4.54
CA GLU A 130 7.50 13.03 -5.02
C GLU A 130 8.85 12.96 -4.29
N LEU A 131 9.93 12.98 -5.07
CA LEU A 131 11.29 12.97 -4.56
C LEU A 131 11.96 14.31 -4.81
N THR A 132 12.85 14.69 -3.92
CA THR A 132 13.65 15.91 -4.07
C THR A 132 14.97 15.67 -4.78
#